data_6ec3e47a2dabc4bfe77b0aaaf035d9b7
#
_entry.id   6ec3e47a2dabc4bfe77b0aaaf035d9b7
#
_cell.length_a   1.000
_cell.length_b   1.000
_cell.length_c   1.000
_cell.angle_alpha   90.00
_cell.angle_beta   90.00
_cell.angle_gamma   90.00
#
_symmetry.space_group_name_H-M   'P 1'
#
loop_
_entity.id
_entity.type
_entity.pdbx_description
1 polymer ?
#
loop_
_entity_poly.entity_id
_entity_poly.type
_entity_poly.pdbx_seq_one_letter_code
_entity_poly.pdbx_strand_id
1 'polypeptide(L)'
;MFLGLEAIDEEGLLKFRKRISLGKAFEALEFARSLGITVAINLIADPEWDRERFEVIRQWCLEIPEIVNISVNTPYPGTETWHTEARRVHTRDYRLYDIQHAVLPTKLPLPEFYAELIKTQRVLATKHLGFAAFKGLISTVAGQLARGQTNFVRSLWKFSSVYDPSLMLADHNRPVDYEMKLPPPPKATVDPNKLYVLNARGRSGRAIDDATEQFVEATRMGTSE
;
A
#
# COMPACT_ATOMS: atom_id res chain seq x y z
N MET A 1 -10.91 11.92 -4.84
CA MET A 1 -11.33 10.89 -3.84
C MET A 1 -10.43 9.68 -3.98
N PHE A 2 -10.13 8.96 -2.89
CA PHE A 2 -9.37 7.71 -2.94
C PHE A 2 -10.30 6.53 -2.63
N LEU A 3 -10.27 5.48 -3.45
CA LEU A 3 -11.11 4.29 -3.31
C LEU A 3 -10.23 3.03 -3.29
N GLY A 4 -10.30 2.26 -2.21
CA GLY A 4 -9.66 0.95 -2.10
C GLY A 4 -10.52 -0.12 -2.79
N LEU A 5 -10.38 -0.28 -4.10
CA LEU A 5 -11.08 -1.33 -4.84
C LEU A 5 -10.46 -2.70 -4.56
N GLU A 6 -9.13 -2.74 -4.47
CA GLU A 6 -8.25 -3.87 -4.11
C GLU A 6 -8.16 -4.97 -5.16
N ALA A 7 -9.26 -5.35 -5.83
CA ALA A 7 -9.29 -6.33 -6.91
C ALA A 7 -10.28 -5.91 -8.01
N ILE A 8 -10.18 -6.53 -9.18
CA ILE A 8 -11.04 -6.27 -10.34
C ILE A 8 -12.06 -7.38 -10.61
N ASP A 9 -12.12 -8.38 -9.75
CA ASP A 9 -13.05 -9.50 -9.82
C ASP A 9 -13.52 -9.93 -8.42
N GLU A 10 -14.60 -10.71 -8.39
CA GLU A 10 -15.22 -11.17 -7.14
C GLU A 10 -14.28 -12.10 -6.35
N GLU A 11 -13.47 -12.92 -7.01
CA GLU A 11 -12.53 -13.83 -6.37
C GLU A 11 -11.47 -13.04 -5.57
N GLY A 12 -10.89 -12.01 -6.19
CA GLY A 12 -9.94 -11.12 -5.52
C GLY A 12 -10.58 -10.34 -4.38
N LEU A 13 -11.81 -9.84 -4.54
CA LEU A 13 -12.52 -9.16 -3.46
C LEU A 13 -12.79 -10.09 -2.28
N LEU A 14 -13.16 -11.35 -2.54
CA LEU A 14 -13.33 -12.37 -1.50
C LEU A 14 -12.00 -12.67 -0.78
N LYS A 15 -10.91 -12.80 -1.54
CA LYS A 15 -9.57 -13.02 -0.97
C LYS A 15 -9.17 -11.90 0.00
N PHE A 16 -9.47 -10.64 -0.36
CA PHE A 16 -9.22 -9.47 0.49
C PHE A 16 -10.37 -9.19 1.47
N ARG A 17 -11.34 -10.11 1.57
CA ARG A 17 -12.48 -10.02 2.50
C ARG A 17 -13.29 -8.73 2.39
N LYS A 18 -13.34 -8.17 1.20
CA LYS A 18 -14.21 -7.02 0.92
C LYS A 18 -15.67 -7.46 0.91
N ARG A 19 -16.49 -6.77 1.71
CA ARG A 19 -17.95 -7.00 1.79
C ARG A 19 -18.73 -6.18 0.75
N ILE A 20 -18.08 -5.76 -0.31
CA ILE A 20 -18.69 -5.01 -1.40
C ILE A 20 -18.62 -5.86 -2.67
N SER A 21 -19.68 -5.84 -3.46
CA SER A 21 -19.66 -6.45 -4.80
C SER A 21 -19.01 -5.50 -5.80
N LEU A 22 -18.45 -6.04 -6.87
CA LEU A 22 -17.92 -5.25 -7.98
C LEU A 22 -18.95 -4.28 -8.54
N GLY A 23 -20.20 -4.73 -8.72
CA GLY A 23 -21.29 -3.89 -9.21
C GLY A 23 -21.43 -2.60 -8.39
N LYS A 24 -21.50 -2.70 -7.06
CA LYS A 24 -21.59 -1.54 -6.18
C LYS A 24 -20.34 -0.65 -6.23
N ALA A 25 -19.16 -1.24 -6.40
CA ALA A 25 -17.94 -0.46 -6.55
C ALA A 25 -17.95 0.35 -7.86
N PHE A 26 -18.41 -0.24 -8.96
CA PHE A 26 -18.54 0.46 -10.24
C PHE A 26 -19.65 1.52 -10.21
N GLU A 27 -20.80 1.25 -9.60
CA GLU A 27 -21.84 2.27 -9.38
C GLU A 27 -21.30 3.48 -8.63
N ALA A 28 -20.48 3.25 -7.58
CA ALA A 28 -19.85 4.35 -6.84
C ALA A 28 -18.85 5.15 -7.69
N LEU A 29 -18.11 4.49 -8.59
CA LEU A 29 -17.22 5.14 -9.55
C LEU A 29 -17.99 6.00 -10.55
N GLU A 30 -19.06 5.46 -11.12
CA GLU A 30 -19.93 6.19 -12.06
C GLU A 30 -20.60 7.38 -11.40
N PHE A 31 -21.06 7.22 -10.17
CA PHE A 31 -21.61 8.32 -9.41
C PHE A 31 -20.58 9.42 -9.14
N ALA A 32 -19.37 9.06 -8.75
CA ALA A 32 -18.29 10.03 -8.57
C ALA A 32 -17.95 10.78 -9.88
N ARG A 33 -17.90 10.06 -11.01
CA ARG A 33 -17.72 10.65 -12.34
C ARG A 33 -18.82 11.65 -12.68
N SER A 34 -20.08 11.31 -12.42
CA SER A 34 -21.23 12.18 -12.70
C SER A 34 -21.16 13.52 -11.95
N LEU A 35 -20.48 13.52 -10.81
CA LEU A 35 -20.23 14.73 -10.00
C LEU A 35 -18.91 15.45 -10.36
N GLY A 36 -18.18 14.99 -11.37
CA GLY A 36 -16.89 15.56 -11.75
C GLY A 36 -15.77 15.29 -10.72
N ILE A 37 -15.95 14.30 -9.84
CA ILE A 37 -14.96 13.96 -8.82
C ILE A 37 -13.89 13.06 -9.42
N THR A 38 -12.63 13.51 -9.40
CA THR A 38 -11.49 12.67 -9.74
C THR A 38 -11.29 11.58 -8.68
N VAL A 39 -11.25 10.31 -9.13
CA VAL A 39 -11.06 9.15 -8.26
C VAL A 39 -9.68 8.54 -8.51
N ALA A 40 -8.97 8.22 -7.46
CA ALA A 40 -7.81 7.35 -7.46
C ALA A 40 -8.18 6.01 -6.83
N ILE A 41 -7.88 4.93 -7.53
CA ILE A 41 -8.14 3.55 -7.12
C ILE A 41 -6.82 2.93 -6.65
N ASN A 42 -6.87 2.11 -5.61
CA ASN A 42 -5.77 1.23 -5.26
C ASN A 42 -6.15 -0.22 -5.52
N LEU A 43 -5.28 -0.93 -6.24
CA LEU A 43 -5.30 -2.39 -6.41
C LEU A 43 -4.20 -3.01 -5.57
N ILE A 44 -4.42 -4.26 -5.17
CA ILE A 44 -3.44 -5.04 -4.42
C ILE A 44 -2.96 -6.19 -5.31
N ALA A 45 -1.67 -6.14 -5.69
CA ALA A 45 -1.00 -7.22 -6.38
C ALA A 45 -0.81 -8.39 -5.40
N ASP A 46 -1.43 -9.51 -5.74
CA ASP A 46 -1.28 -10.74 -4.97
C ASP A 46 0.05 -11.42 -5.37
N PRO A 47 0.86 -11.90 -4.42
CA PRO A 47 2.06 -12.68 -4.71
C PRO A 47 1.81 -13.91 -5.58
N GLU A 48 0.58 -14.42 -5.60
CA GLU A 48 0.20 -15.56 -6.44
C GLU A 48 -0.16 -15.20 -7.89
N TRP A 49 -0.05 -13.93 -8.27
CA TRP A 49 -0.26 -13.53 -9.66
C TRP A 49 0.82 -14.09 -10.58
N ASP A 50 0.36 -14.61 -11.73
CA ASP A 50 1.22 -14.95 -12.86
C ASP A 50 1.27 -13.81 -13.90
N ARG A 51 2.01 -14.03 -14.99
CA ARG A 51 2.14 -13.03 -16.06
C ARG A 51 0.82 -12.70 -16.75
N GLU A 52 -0.03 -13.71 -16.92
CA GLU A 52 -1.34 -13.54 -17.54
C GLU A 52 -2.22 -12.63 -16.66
N ARG A 53 -2.23 -12.86 -15.36
CA ARG A 53 -2.96 -12.03 -14.42
C ARG A 53 -2.49 -10.58 -14.43
N PHE A 54 -1.18 -10.35 -14.43
CA PHE A 54 -0.63 -9.01 -14.57
C PHE A 54 -1.07 -8.33 -15.87
N GLU A 55 -1.15 -9.07 -16.97
CA GLU A 55 -1.60 -8.53 -18.26
C GLU A 55 -3.09 -8.15 -18.21
N VAL A 56 -3.94 -9.02 -17.69
CA VAL A 56 -5.38 -8.73 -17.48
C VAL A 56 -5.57 -7.45 -16.66
N ILE A 57 -4.81 -7.30 -15.57
CA ILE A 57 -4.85 -6.08 -14.74
C ILE A 57 -4.43 -4.84 -15.54
N ARG A 58 -3.35 -4.93 -16.34
CA ARG A 58 -2.89 -3.79 -17.17
C ARG A 58 -3.95 -3.37 -18.19
N GLN A 59 -4.56 -4.34 -18.89
CA GLN A 59 -5.59 -4.05 -19.87
C GLN A 59 -6.80 -3.38 -19.22
N TRP A 60 -7.30 -3.94 -18.13
CA TRP A 60 -8.39 -3.34 -17.38
C TRP A 60 -8.07 -1.91 -16.92
N CYS A 61 -6.87 -1.69 -16.38
CA CYS A 61 -6.45 -0.36 -15.94
C CYS A 61 -6.40 0.65 -17.09
N LEU A 62 -6.11 0.23 -18.33
CA LEU A 62 -6.09 1.11 -19.50
C LEU A 62 -7.49 1.49 -19.99
N GLU A 63 -8.49 0.64 -19.75
CA GLU A 63 -9.87 0.86 -20.17
C GLU A 63 -10.62 1.89 -19.31
N ILE A 64 -10.26 2.03 -18.04
CA ILE A 64 -10.93 2.94 -17.11
C ILE A 64 -10.25 4.32 -17.09
N PRO A 65 -10.97 5.43 -16.84
CA PRO A 65 -10.37 6.76 -16.79
C PRO A 65 -9.68 7.09 -15.47
N GLU A 66 -9.94 6.33 -14.40
CA GLU A 66 -9.44 6.60 -13.05
C GLU A 66 -7.92 6.51 -12.97
N ILE A 67 -7.36 7.22 -11.99
CA ILE A 67 -5.98 7.04 -11.56
C ILE A 67 -5.90 5.71 -10.81
N VAL A 68 -5.01 4.82 -11.23
CA VAL A 68 -4.82 3.53 -10.57
C VAL A 68 -3.43 3.45 -9.97
N ASN A 69 -3.38 3.10 -8.69
CA ASN A 69 -2.16 2.70 -7.99
C ASN A 69 -2.18 1.20 -7.77
N ILE A 70 -1.01 0.59 -7.70
CA ILE A 70 -0.86 -0.82 -7.38
C ILE A 70 0.12 -0.98 -6.23
N SER A 71 -0.29 -1.72 -5.21
CA SER A 71 0.51 -2.09 -4.05
C SER A 71 0.62 -3.61 -3.95
N VAL A 72 1.64 -4.11 -3.28
CA VAL A 72 1.82 -5.55 -3.04
C VAL A 72 1.12 -5.95 -1.75
N ASN A 73 0.45 -7.10 -1.76
CA ASN A 73 -0.17 -7.67 -0.57
C ASN A 73 0.88 -7.92 0.51
N THR A 74 0.82 -7.14 1.58
CA THR A 74 1.76 -7.20 2.70
C THR A 74 0.99 -7.48 3.98
N PRO A 75 1.17 -8.66 4.61
CA PRO A 75 0.54 -8.97 5.89
C PRO A 75 1.23 -8.19 7.01
N TYR A 76 0.60 -7.16 7.53
CA TYR A 76 1.14 -6.38 8.64
C TYR A 76 0.87 -7.06 9.98
N PRO A 77 1.85 -7.08 10.90
CA PRO A 77 1.63 -7.58 12.26
C PRO A 77 0.40 -6.96 12.92
N GLY A 78 -0.42 -7.80 13.56
CA GLY A 78 -1.66 -7.37 14.21
C GLY A 78 -2.89 -7.28 13.29
N THR A 79 -2.74 -7.50 11.98
CA THR A 79 -3.87 -7.60 11.06
C THR A 79 -4.39 -9.04 10.96
N GLU A 80 -5.62 -9.20 10.50
CA GLU A 80 -6.19 -10.53 10.27
C GLU A 80 -5.39 -11.31 9.21
N THR A 81 -4.91 -10.62 8.16
CA THR A 81 -4.04 -11.22 7.15
C THR A 81 -2.74 -11.73 7.75
N TRP A 82 -2.18 -11.02 8.75
CA TRP A 82 -1.03 -11.52 9.48
C TRP A 82 -1.30 -12.84 10.18
N HIS A 83 -2.44 -12.98 10.86
CA HIS A 83 -2.77 -14.22 11.59
C HIS A 83 -2.85 -15.43 10.68
N THR A 84 -3.28 -15.26 9.43
CA THR A 84 -3.35 -16.34 8.44
C THR A 84 -2.04 -16.59 7.71
N GLU A 85 -1.28 -15.54 7.40
CA GLU A 85 -0.12 -15.58 6.51
C GLU A 85 1.24 -15.53 7.21
N ALA A 86 1.29 -15.25 8.52
CA ALA A 86 2.56 -15.06 9.25
C ALA A 86 3.55 -16.22 9.13
N ARG A 87 3.04 -17.46 8.97
CA ARG A 87 3.88 -18.65 8.78
C ARG A 87 4.46 -18.77 7.37
N ARG A 88 3.86 -18.09 6.39
CA ARG A 88 4.30 -18.08 4.98
C ARG A 88 5.29 -16.96 4.68
N VAL A 89 5.39 -15.97 5.57
CA VAL A 89 6.31 -14.84 5.40
C VAL A 89 7.75 -15.35 5.37
N HIS A 90 8.47 -15.04 4.29
CA HIS A 90 9.85 -15.50 4.10
C HIS A 90 10.90 -14.54 4.69
N THR A 91 10.48 -13.34 5.09
CA THR A 91 11.36 -12.35 5.72
C THR A 91 10.64 -11.61 6.84
N ARG A 92 11.37 -11.32 7.92
CA ARG A 92 10.93 -10.43 8.99
C ARG A 92 11.69 -9.10 8.97
N ASP A 93 12.30 -8.77 7.86
CA ASP A 93 12.84 -7.44 7.65
C ASP A 93 11.69 -6.45 7.44
N TYR A 94 11.32 -5.76 8.50
CA TYR A 94 10.20 -4.81 8.45
C TYR A 94 10.42 -3.61 7.54
N ARG A 95 11.64 -3.39 7.01
CA ARG A 95 11.89 -2.39 5.97
C ARG A 95 11.20 -2.74 4.67
N LEU A 96 10.96 -4.05 4.43
CA LEU A 96 10.30 -4.57 3.23
C LEU A 96 8.77 -4.62 3.36
N TYR A 97 8.22 -4.20 4.53
CA TYR A 97 6.77 -4.11 4.73
C TYR A 97 6.26 -2.73 4.30
N ASP A 98 6.58 -2.35 3.08
CA ASP A 98 6.33 -1.01 2.51
C ASP A 98 5.28 -1.01 1.40
N ILE A 99 4.52 -2.11 1.26
CA ILE A 99 3.51 -2.34 0.20
C ILE A 99 4.08 -2.36 -1.23
N GLN A 100 5.40 -2.37 -1.37
CA GLN A 100 6.08 -2.48 -2.66
C GLN A 100 6.87 -3.78 -2.78
N HIS A 101 7.42 -4.28 -1.67
CA HIS A 101 8.14 -5.53 -1.63
C HIS A 101 7.22 -6.71 -1.34
N ALA A 102 7.49 -7.84 -2.01
CA ALA A 102 6.80 -9.09 -1.73
C ALA A 102 7.48 -9.78 -0.54
N VAL A 103 6.79 -9.85 0.59
CA VAL A 103 7.25 -10.55 1.80
C VAL A 103 6.67 -11.96 1.93
N LEU A 104 5.70 -12.30 1.08
CA LEU A 104 5.14 -13.63 0.90
C LEU A 104 5.79 -14.31 -0.32
N PRO A 105 5.82 -15.66 -0.36
CA PRO A 105 6.27 -16.39 -1.54
C PRO A 105 5.45 -16.00 -2.78
N THR A 106 6.13 -15.78 -3.89
CA THR A 106 5.51 -15.43 -5.16
C THR A 106 5.37 -16.65 -6.07
N LYS A 107 4.28 -16.72 -6.86
CA LYS A 107 4.07 -17.77 -7.88
C LYS A 107 5.12 -17.67 -8.98
N LEU A 108 5.41 -16.47 -9.46
CA LEU A 108 6.54 -16.22 -10.34
C LEU A 108 7.84 -16.20 -9.54
N PRO A 109 8.98 -16.57 -10.14
CA PRO A 109 10.27 -16.23 -9.54
C PRO A 109 10.31 -14.75 -9.17
N LEU A 110 10.85 -14.42 -7.99
CA LEU A 110 10.79 -13.06 -7.44
C LEU A 110 11.31 -11.97 -8.42
N PRO A 111 12.39 -12.20 -9.20
CA PRO A 111 12.82 -11.26 -10.24
C PRO A 111 11.75 -11.00 -11.30
N GLU A 112 11.03 -12.04 -11.70
CA GLU A 112 9.97 -11.94 -12.71
C GLU A 112 8.73 -11.23 -12.14
N PHE A 113 8.37 -11.53 -10.90
CA PHE A 113 7.29 -10.82 -10.20
C PHE A 113 7.54 -9.32 -10.16
N TYR A 114 8.76 -8.90 -9.76
CA TYR A 114 9.11 -7.49 -9.76
C TYR A 114 9.17 -6.88 -11.16
N ALA A 115 9.63 -7.62 -12.15
CA ALA A 115 9.62 -7.15 -13.55
C ALA A 115 8.19 -6.86 -14.02
N GLU A 116 7.23 -7.74 -13.73
CA GLU A 116 5.82 -7.56 -14.07
C GLU A 116 5.17 -6.43 -13.27
N LEU A 117 5.46 -6.34 -11.97
CA LEU A 117 4.98 -5.27 -11.11
C LEU A 117 5.44 -3.89 -11.63
N ILE A 118 6.74 -3.74 -11.88
CA ILE A 118 7.32 -2.49 -12.37
C ILE A 118 6.81 -2.15 -13.78
N LYS A 119 6.68 -3.16 -14.66
CA LYS A 119 6.04 -2.98 -15.98
C LYS A 119 4.64 -2.41 -15.81
N THR A 120 3.86 -2.94 -14.88
CA THR A 120 2.50 -2.46 -14.60
C THR A 120 2.51 -1.02 -14.08
N GLN A 121 3.34 -0.71 -13.10
CA GLN A 121 3.48 0.65 -12.57
C GLN A 121 3.90 1.66 -13.64
N ARG A 122 4.78 1.29 -14.58
CA ARG A 122 5.17 2.13 -15.72
C ARG A 122 4.01 2.40 -16.66
N VAL A 123 3.21 1.38 -17.00
CA VAL A 123 2.00 1.53 -17.81
C VAL A 123 1.03 2.51 -17.14
N LEU A 124 0.79 2.35 -15.84
CA LEU A 124 -0.09 3.24 -15.07
C LEU A 124 0.43 4.67 -15.01
N ALA A 125 1.72 4.86 -14.77
CA ALA A 125 2.34 6.17 -14.77
C ALA A 125 2.21 6.86 -16.14
N THR A 126 2.46 6.12 -17.24
CA THR A 126 2.37 6.65 -18.61
C THR A 126 0.93 7.02 -18.97
N LYS A 127 -0.06 6.24 -18.55
CA LYS A 127 -1.47 6.53 -18.76
C LYS A 127 -1.87 7.91 -18.26
N HIS A 128 -1.32 8.34 -17.12
CA HIS A 128 -1.68 9.59 -16.45
C HIS A 128 -0.77 10.76 -16.80
N LEU A 129 0.44 10.49 -17.31
CA LEU A 129 1.38 11.49 -17.81
C LEU A 129 1.06 11.84 -19.25
N GLY A 130 -0.11 12.43 -19.51
CA GLY A 130 -0.42 12.97 -20.84
C GLY A 130 0.62 14.02 -21.27
N PHE A 131 0.66 14.34 -22.58
CA PHE A 131 1.62 15.27 -23.18
C PHE A 131 1.65 16.66 -22.48
N ALA A 132 0.50 17.12 -21.98
CA ALA A 132 0.40 18.38 -21.22
C ALA A 132 1.13 18.28 -19.86
N ALA A 133 1.00 17.16 -19.15
CA ALA A 133 1.68 16.93 -17.90
C ALA A 133 3.21 16.80 -18.10
N PHE A 134 3.65 16.18 -19.21
CA PHE A 134 5.05 16.09 -19.56
C PHE A 134 5.67 17.47 -19.85
N LYS A 135 4.97 18.32 -20.63
CA LYS A 135 5.37 19.73 -20.83
C LYS A 135 5.44 20.51 -19.52
N GLY A 136 4.44 20.32 -18.65
CA GLY A 136 4.41 20.92 -17.31
C GLY A 136 5.61 20.51 -16.46
N LEU A 137 5.97 19.22 -16.49
CA LEU A 137 7.13 18.69 -15.80
C LEU A 137 8.43 19.35 -16.29
N ILE A 138 8.65 19.40 -17.61
CA ILE A 138 9.84 20.06 -18.21
C ILE A 138 9.89 21.51 -17.80
N SER A 139 8.79 22.25 -17.90
CA SER A 139 8.71 23.67 -17.51
C SER A 139 9.05 23.85 -16.01
N THR A 140 8.53 22.97 -15.16
CA THR A 140 8.82 23.00 -13.72
C THR A 140 10.31 22.74 -13.44
N VAL A 141 10.89 21.72 -14.08
CA VAL A 141 12.32 21.41 -13.96
C VAL A 141 13.17 22.61 -14.39
N ALA A 142 12.89 23.18 -15.58
CA ALA A 142 13.62 24.32 -16.09
C ALA A 142 13.50 25.55 -15.16
N GLY A 143 12.30 25.84 -14.68
CA GLY A 143 12.05 26.95 -13.75
C GLY A 143 12.75 26.78 -12.39
N GLN A 144 12.82 25.56 -11.89
CA GLN A 144 13.54 25.25 -10.63
C GLN A 144 15.05 25.37 -10.80
N LEU A 145 15.60 24.84 -11.91
CA LEU A 145 17.03 24.95 -12.22
C LEU A 145 17.45 26.40 -12.43
N ALA A 146 16.65 27.22 -13.11
CA ALA A 146 16.91 28.64 -13.28
C ALA A 146 16.96 29.41 -11.95
N ARG A 147 16.31 28.90 -10.90
CA ARG A 147 16.37 29.44 -9.52
C ARG A 147 17.47 28.80 -8.65
N GLY A 148 18.33 27.97 -9.22
CA GLY A 148 19.38 27.25 -8.49
C GLY A 148 18.83 26.11 -7.61
N GLN A 149 17.58 25.72 -7.77
CA GLN A 149 16.92 24.67 -6.97
C GLN A 149 17.07 23.32 -7.65
N THR A 150 17.91 22.45 -7.12
CA THR A 150 18.16 21.11 -7.68
C THR A 150 17.37 19.99 -6.99
N ASN A 151 16.68 20.29 -5.89
CA ASN A 151 16.01 19.26 -5.08
C ASN A 151 14.96 18.45 -5.85
N PHE A 152 14.18 19.12 -6.70
CA PHE A 152 13.16 18.47 -7.51
C PHE A 152 13.78 17.51 -8.56
N VAL A 153 14.85 17.94 -9.24
CA VAL A 153 15.58 17.10 -10.20
C VAL A 153 16.21 15.89 -9.50
N ARG A 154 16.81 16.11 -8.33
CA ARG A 154 17.38 15.02 -7.51
C ARG A 154 16.28 14.04 -7.06
N SER A 155 15.09 14.53 -6.72
CA SER A 155 13.95 13.69 -6.35
C SER A 155 13.47 12.87 -7.54
N LEU A 156 13.32 13.47 -8.73
CA LEU A 156 12.98 12.75 -9.95
C LEU A 156 13.99 11.66 -10.29
N TRP A 157 15.28 11.97 -10.16
CA TRP A 157 16.34 10.98 -10.40
C TRP A 157 16.31 9.84 -9.40
N LYS A 158 16.13 10.13 -8.10
CA LYS A 158 15.94 9.10 -7.09
C LYS A 158 14.65 8.29 -7.29
N PHE A 159 13.59 8.96 -7.73
CA PHE A 159 12.33 8.29 -7.99
C PHE A 159 12.43 7.26 -9.11
N SER A 160 13.28 7.50 -10.13
CA SER A 160 13.51 6.51 -11.19
C SER A 160 14.15 5.21 -10.67
N SER A 161 14.94 5.28 -9.59
CA SER A 161 15.58 4.11 -9.00
C SER A 161 14.61 3.25 -8.19
N VAL A 162 13.52 3.81 -7.68
CA VAL A 162 12.47 3.05 -6.96
C VAL A 162 11.78 2.05 -7.88
N TYR A 163 11.77 2.31 -9.19
CA TYR A 163 11.20 1.43 -10.21
C TYR A 163 12.25 0.55 -10.90
N ASP A 164 13.29 0.16 -10.19
CA ASP A 164 14.32 -0.77 -10.66
C ASP A 164 14.14 -2.14 -9.97
N PRO A 165 13.72 -3.19 -10.70
CA PRO A 165 13.56 -4.53 -10.13
C PRO A 165 14.84 -5.07 -9.47
N SER A 166 16.01 -4.67 -9.97
CA SER A 166 17.29 -5.15 -9.45
C SER A 166 17.58 -4.58 -8.05
N LEU A 167 17.18 -3.33 -7.79
CA LEU A 167 17.30 -2.71 -6.48
C LEU A 167 16.33 -3.33 -5.49
N MET A 168 15.09 -3.60 -5.90
CA MET A 168 14.12 -4.30 -5.05
C MET A 168 14.62 -5.67 -4.63
N LEU A 169 15.26 -6.41 -5.56
CA LEU A 169 15.90 -7.69 -5.24
C LEU A 169 17.10 -7.53 -4.30
N ALA A 170 17.92 -6.51 -4.51
CA ALA A 170 19.07 -6.23 -3.65
C ALA A 170 18.65 -5.93 -2.22
N ASP A 171 17.50 -5.29 -2.01
CA ASP A 171 16.97 -4.99 -0.68
C ASP A 171 16.64 -6.25 0.12
N HIS A 172 16.18 -7.34 -0.53
CA HIS A 172 15.99 -8.63 0.14
C HIS A 172 17.27 -9.26 0.66
N ASN A 173 18.40 -8.96 0.03
CA ASN A 173 19.72 -9.52 0.38
C ASN A 173 20.52 -8.57 1.28
N ARG A 174 19.99 -7.39 1.60
CA ARG A 174 20.67 -6.42 2.45
C ARG A 174 20.74 -6.94 3.88
N PRO A 175 21.95 -7.00 4.50
CA PRO A 175 22.08 -7.40 5.89
C PRO A 175 21.17 -6.55 6.80
N VAL A 176 20.47 -7.22 7.68
CA VAL A 176 19.63 -6.57 8.69
C VAL A 176 20.47 -6.42 9.93
N ASP A 177 21.02 -5.25 10.14
CA ASP A 177 21.75 -4.90 11.35
C ASP A 177 20.79 -4.12 12.26
N TYR A 178 19.95 -4.84 12.97
CA TYR A 178 19.08 -4.26 13.99
C TYR A 178 19.73 -4.35 15.36
N GLU A 179 20.44 -3.35 15.76
CA GLU A 179 20.38 -2.95 17.14
C GLU A 179 19.04 -2.25 17.39
N MET A 180 18.01 -3.02 17.65
CA MET A 180 16.80 -2.45 18.24
C MET A 180 17.13 -2.01 19.67
N LYS A 181 17.66 -0.79 19.79
CA LYS A 181 17.56 -0.05 21.05
C LYS A 181 16.08 0.28 21.20
N LEU A 182 15.34 -0.63 21.80
CA LEU A 182 14.00 -0.28 22.28
C LEU A 182 14.16 0.98 23.12
N PRO A 183 13.41 2.05 22.84
CA PRO A 183 13.40 3.19 23.72
C PRO A 183 13.10 2.68 25.13
N PRO A 184 13.77 3.21 26.18
CA PRO A 184 13.45 2.81 27.52
C PRO A 184 11.92 2.97 27.72
N PRO A 185 11.26 2.02 28.42
CA PRO A 185 9.84 2.11 28.66
C PRO A 185 9.55 3.50 29.22
N PRO A 186 8.51 4.19 28.74
CA PRO A 186 8.20 5.53 29.20
C PRO A 186 8.10 5.53 30.73
N LYS A 187 8.90 6.37 31.38
CA LYS A 187 8.93 6.50 32.85
C LYS A 187 7.61 7.03 33.44
N ALA A 188 6.74 7.52 32.59
CA ALA A 188 5.43 7.96 33.02
C ALA A 188 4.43 6.81 32.82
N THR A 189 3.70 6.48 33.85
CA THR A 189 2.41 5.84 33.73
C THR A 189 1.52 6.76 32.88
N VAL A 190 1.60 6.57 31.58
CA VAL A 190 0.66 7.20 30.67
C VAL A 190 -0.67 6.51 30.96
N ASP A 191 -1.61 7.26 31.53
CA ASP A 191 -2.96 6.75 31.74
C ASP A 191 -3.49 6.28 30.36
N PRO A 192 -3.71 4.97 30.16
CA PRO A 192 -4.14 4.45 28.87
C PRO A 192 -5.42 5.13 28.39
N ASN A 193 -6.26 5.58 29.30
CA ASN A 193 -7.51 6.28 29.01
C ASN A 193 -7.28 7.69 28.44
N LYS A 194 -6.13 8.30 28.68
CA LYS A 194 -5.79 9.64 28.14
C LYS A 194 -5.20 9.59 26.73
N LEU A 195 -4.59 8.49 26.32
CA LEU A 195 -4.00 8.32 24.97
C LEU A 195 -5.06 8.25 23.87
N TYR A 196 -6.26 7.80 24.19
CA TYR A 196 -7.33 7.59 23.21
C TYR A 196 -8.35 8.75 23.15
N VAL A 197 -8.27 9.70 24.07
CA VAL A 197 -9.22 10.84 24.14
C VAL A 197 -9.02 11.86 23.01
N LEU A 198 -7.85 11.93 22.40
CA LEU A 198 -7.57 12.92 21.35
C LEU A 198 -8.32 12.70 20.03
N ASN A 199 -8.75 11.47 19.74
CA ASN A 199 -9.49 11.14 18.51
C ASN A 199 -10.98 10.83 18.71
N ALA A 200 -11.48 10.90 19.94
CA ALA A 200 -12.84 10.49 20.30
C ALA A 200 -13.89 11.62 20.24
N ARG A 201 -13.52 12.82 19.81
CA ARG A 201 -14.49 13.91 19.63
C ARG A 201 -15.43 13.59 18.46
N GLY A 202 -16.49 12.83 18.72
CA GLY A 202 -17.57 12.56 17.77
C GLY A 202 -18.15 11.16 17.74
N ARG A 203 -17.62 10.19 18.50
CA ARG A 203 -18.25 8.86 18.63
C ARG A 203 -18.78 8.66 20.05
N SER A 204 -20.03 8.14 20.16
CA SER A 204 -20.67 7.85 21.43
C SER A 204 -19.76 6.96 22.29
N GLY A 205 -19.51 7.35 23.55
CA GLY A 205 -18.54 6.72 24.45
C GLY A 205 -18.71 5.21 24.70
N ARG A 206 -19.90 4.65 24.47
CA ARG A 206 -20.18 3.22 24.66
C ARG A 206 -19.38 2.28 23.75
N ALA A 207 -19.11 2.66 22.50
CA ALA A 207 -18.38 1.79 21.57
C ALA A 207 -16.87 1.73 21.82
N ILE A 208 -16.33 2.65 22.62
CA ILE A 208 -14.91 2.74 22.97
C ILE A 208 -14.63 1.90 24.21
N ASP A 209 -15.54 1.90 25.16
CA ASP A 209 -15.39 1.14 26.41
C ASP A 209 -15.40 -0.36 26.15
N ASP A 210 -16.32 -0.86 25.31
CA ASP A 210 -16.39 -2.28 24.94
C ASP A 210 -15.14 -2.77 24.18
N ALA A 211 -14.60 -1.96 23.27
CA ALA A 211 -13.40 -2.31 22.52
C ALA A 211 -12.13 -2.28 23.39
N THR A 212 -12.09 -1.37 24.38
CA THR A 212 -10.96 -1.24 25.30
C THR A 212 -10.96 -2.38 26.33
N GLU A 213 -12.11 -2.79 26.84
CA GLU A 213 -12.24 -3.94 27.73
C GLU A 213 -11.84 -5.23 27.04
N GLN A 214 -12.29 -5.48 25.80
CA GLN A 214 -11.89 -6.65 25.02
C GLN A 214 -10.38 -6.68 24.73
N PHE A 215 -9.76 -5.54 24.48
CA PHE A 215 -8.31 -5.46 24.24
C PHE A 215 -7.52 -5.74 25.52
N VAL A 216 -7.94 -5.19 26.65
CA VAL A 216 -7.31 -5.42 27.97
C VAL A 216 -7.45 -6.87 28.40
N GLU A 217 -8.61 -7.48 28.16
CA GLU A 217 -8.86 -8.90 28.50
C GLU A 217 -8.05 -9.85 27.64
N ALA A 218 -7.95 -9.58 26.32
CA ALA A 218 -7.09 -10.34 25.40
C ALA A 218 -5.60 -10.24 25.77
N THR A 219 -5.16 -9.07 26.24
CA THR A 219 -3.76 -8.88 26.67
C THR A 219 -3.47 -9.59 27.99
N ARG A 220 -4.42 -9.70 28.89
CA ARG A 220 -4.28 -10.45 30.15
C ARG A 220 -4.23 -11.96 29.96
N MET A 221 -4.97 -12.50 28.97
CA MET A 221 -4.96 -13.93 28.66
C MET A 221 -3.69 -14.37 27.92
N GLY A 222 -2.98 -13.46 27.23
CA GLY A 222 -1.74 -13.73 26.50
C GLY A 222 -0.46 -13.72 27.36
N THR A 223 -0.54 -13.38 28.65
CA THR A 223 0.62 -13.30 29.56
C THR A 223 0.67 -14.41 30.61
N SER A 224 -0.15 -15.46 30.45
CA SER A 224 -0.20 -16.60 31.38
C SER A 224 0.26 -17.91 30.71
N GLU A 225 1.35 -17.88 29.92
CA GLU A 225 2.15 -19.07 29.54
C GLU A 225 3.64 -18.76 29.65
#